data_2a6abb478081ae5faa086502c35d8b74
#
_entry.id   2a6abb478081ae5faa086502c35d8b74
#
_cell.length_a   1.000
_cell.length_b   1.000
_cell.length_c   1.000
_cell.angle_alpha   90.00
_cell.angle_beta   90.00
_cell.angle_gamma   90.00
#
_symmetry.space_group_name_H-M   'P 1'
#
loop_
_entity.id
_entity.type
_entity.pdbx_description
1 polymer ?
#
loop_
_entity_poly.entity_id
_entity_poly.type
_entity_poly.pdbx_seq_one_letter_code
_entity_poly.pdbx_strand_id
1 'polypeptide(L)'
;MNITLHILVLNSLKSLLEELTTPAFNKPNKMLSEASIDQHFRHIIEFYQCCLFESKNGIVNYDLRKRTKVLEEDPNEGIHAIDKVLNVLKAMDFSENKAFRFCGDVTQENKDPFIDSTFFRELIYCMDHCIHHQSLIKIALIEQNLVHLIDADFGVAFSTLAYRKKCV
;
A
#
# COMPACT_ATOMS: atom_id res chain seq x y z
N MET A 1 -16.52 4.56 -8.52
CA MET A 1 -15.68 3.49 -7.91
C MET A 1 -16.01 3.37 -6.43
N ASN A 2 -15.96 2.16 -5.84
CA ASN A 2 -16.18 1.97 -4.40
C ASN A 2 -14.85 2.04 -3.65
N ILE A 3 -14.65 3.09 -2.85
CA ILE A 3 -13.42 3.32 -2.06
C ILE A 3 -13.42 2.61 -0.70
N THR A 4 -14.54 1.98 -0.31
CA THR A 4 -14.66 1.33 1.01
C THR A 4 -13.55 0.31 1.27
N LEU A 5 -13.16 -0.47 0.25
CA LEU A 5 -12.11 -1.48 0.38
C LEU A 5 -10.73 -0.85 0.59
N HIS A 6 -10.44 0.29 -0.06
CA HIS A 6 -9.20 1.05 0.20
C HIS A 6 -9.14 1.55 1.64
N ILE A 7 -10.27 2.07 2.14
CA ILE A 7 -10.38 2.55 3.53
C ILE A 7 -10.15 1.41 4.51
N LEU A 8 -10.70 0.22 4.25
CA LEU A 8 -10.53 -0.95 5.11
C LEU A 8 -9.06 -1.39 5.19
N VAL A 9 -8.37 -1.56 4.05
CA VAL A 9 -6.97 -2.01 4.08
C VAL A 9 -6.03 -0.97 4.69
N LEU A 10 -6.27 0.33 4.47
CA LEU A 10 -5.46 1.38 5.05
C LEU A 10 -5.70 1.52 6.56
N ASN A 11 -6.94 1.37 7.03
CA ASN A 11 -7.23 1.37 8.45
C ASN A 11 -6.63 0.15 9.16
N SER A 12 -6.62 -1.03 8.55
CA SER A 12 -5.98 -2.21 9.15
C SER A 12 -4.46 -2.04 9.30
N LEU A 13 -3.81 -1.34 8.36
CA LEU A 13 -2.41 -0.94 8.51
C LEU A 13 -2.22 0.08 9.63
N LYS A 14 -3.11 1.08 9.71
CA LYS A 14 -3.06 2.10 10.74
C LYS A 14 -3.19 1.47 12.14
N SER A 15 -4.18 0.59 12.34
CA SER A 15 -4.36 -0.11 13.62
C SER A 15 -3.14 -0.93 14.01
N LEU A 16 -2.49 -1.60 13.06
CA LEU A 16 -1.23 -2.29 13.33
C LEU A 16 -0.14 -1.34 13.82
N LEU A 17 0.03 -0.16 13.18
CA LEU A 17 1.04 0.82 13.59
C LEU A 17 0.79 1.41 14.98
N GLU A 18 -0.49 1.56 15.38
CA GLU A 18 -0.87 2.05 16.70
C GLU A 18 -0.44 1.10 17.82
N GLU A 19 -0.29 -0.19 17.52
CA GLU A 19 0.12 -1.23 18.48
C GLU A 19 1.61 -1.62 18.37
N LEU A 20 2.29 -1.25 17.27
CA LEU A 20 3.65 -1.70 17.01
C LEU A 20 4.69 -0.80 17.68
N THR A 21 5.61 -1.39 18.42
CA THR A 21 6.76 -0.64 18.93
C THR A 21 7.78 -0.36 17.83
N THR A 22 8.50 0.76 17.93
CA THR A 22 9.56 1.11 16.96
C THR A 22 10.61 0.01 16.78
N PRO A 23 11.12 -0.67 17.84
CA PRO A 23 12.05 -1.78 17.66
C PRO A 23 11.46 -2.96 16.86
N ALA A 24 10.17 -3.27 17.02
CA ALA A 24 9.52 -4.34 16.26
C ALA A 24 9.28 -3.91 14.81
N PHE A 25 8.95 -2.65 14.56
CA PHE A 25 8.74 -2.05 13.26
C PHE A 25 10.00 -2.10 12.39
N ASN A 26 11.16 -1.74 12.97
CA ASN A 26 12.45 -1.66 12.26
C ASN A 26 13.26 -2.98 12.23
N LYS A 27 12.77 -4.03 12.88
CA LYS A 27 13.53 -5.27 13.00
C LYS A 27 13.65 -6.00 11.66
N PRO A 28 14.88 -6.30 11.19
CA PRO A 28 15.09 -7.14 10.03
C PRO A 28 14.51 -8.54 10.23
N ASN A 29 13.89 -9.11 9.19
CA ASN A 29 13.25 -10.41 9.21
C ASN A 29 13.92 -11.36 8.22
N LYS A 30 14.43 -12.49 8.72
CA LYS A 30 15.14 -13.49 7.90
C LYS A 30 14.26 -14.07 6.80
N MET A 31 12.98 -14.33 7.10
CA MET A 31 12.01 -14.85 6.13
C MET A 31 11.72 -13.86 4.99
N LEU A 32 12.06 -12.59 5.14
CA LEU A 32 11.88 -11.53 4.16
C LEU A 32 13.20 -11.01 3.59
N SER A 33 14.26 -11.86 3.57
CA SER A 33 15.59 -11.46 3.07
C SER A 33 16.13 -10.21 3.76
N GLU A 34 16.01 -10.15 5.08
CA GLU A 34 16.41 -9.05 5.97
C GLU A 34 15.58 -7.75 5.78
N ALA A 35 14.51 -7.77 5.00
CA ALA A 35 13.58 -6.64 4.95
C ALA A 35 12.78 -6.54 6.26
N SER A 36 12.47 -5.31 6.65
CA SER A 36 11.72 -4.99 7.88
C SER A 36 10.27 -4.58 7.58
N ILE A 37 9.42 -4.49 8.60
CA ILE A 37 8.02 -4.07 8.45
C ILE A 37 7.95 -2.64 7.94
N ASP A 38 8.79 -1.73 8.45
CA ASP A 38 8.87 -0.32 8.03
C ASP A 38 9.12 -0.14 6.53
N GLN A 39 10.01 -0.96 5.95
CA GLN A 39 10.31 -0.91 4.52
C GLN A 39 9.10 -1.31 3.66
N HIS A 40 8.38 -2.36 4.06
CA HIS A 40 7.14 -2.77 3.39
C HIS A 40 6.04 -1.72 3.57
N PHE A 41 5.94 -1.17 4.77
CA PHE A 41 4.98 -0.13 5.09
C PHE A 41 5.21 1.14 4.27
N ARG A 42 6.45 1.68 4.28
CA ARG A 42 6.83 2.83 3.45
C ARG A 42 6.45 2.58 1.98
N HIS A 43 6.77 1.39 1.46
CA HIS A 43 6.50 1.03 0.08
C HIS A 43 5.00 1.11 -0.26
N ILE A 44 4.12 0.60 0.59
CA ILE A 44 2.67 0.69 0.42
C ILE A 44 2.23 2.17 0.33
N ILE A 45 2.64 2.97 1.30
CA ILE A 45 2.20 4.37 1.40
C ILE A 45 2.70 5.19 0.23
N GLU A 46 3.95 5.00 -0.18
CA GLU A 46 4.53 5.70 -1.33
C GLU A 46 3.82 5.37 -2.64
N PHE A 47 3.26 4.17 -2.80
CA PHE A 47 2.43 3.83 -3.97
C PHE A 47 1.14 4.65 -4.00
N TYR A 48 0.42 4.74 -2.89
CA TYR A 48 -0.75 5.62 -2.79
C TYR A 48 -0.39 7.09 -2.99
N GLN A 49 0.71 7.55 -2.42
CA GLN A 49 1.17 8.93 -2.57
C GLN A 49 1.54 9.23 -4.03
N CYS A 50 2.23 8.33 -4.71
CA CYS A 50 2.56 8.45 -6.12
C CYS A 50 1.29 8.58 -6.98
N CYS A 51 0.32 7.69 -6.79
CA CYS A 51 -0.93 7.70 -7.53
C CYS A 51 -1.77 8.96 -7.27
N LEU A 52 -1.88 9.40 -6.00
CA LEU A 52 -2.80 10.46 -5.59
C LEU A 52 -2.20 11.86 -5.69
N PHE A 53 -0.89 12.02 -5.43
CA PHE A 53 -0.27 13.34 -5.28
C PHE A 53 0.80 13.65 -6.32
N GLU A 54 1.49 12.62 -6.83
CA GLU A 54 2.64 12.80 -7.70
C GLU A 54 2.32 12.58 -9.18
N SER A 55 1.19 11.95 -9.51
CA SER A 55 0.73 11.72 -10.88
C SER A 55 0.34 13.03 -11.56
N LYS A 56 1.34 13.70 -12.13
CA LYS A 56 1.13 14.94 -12.87
C LYS A 56 0.64 14.65 -14.29
N ASN A 57 -0.35 15.42 -14.76
CA ASN A 57 -0.89 15.28 -16.12
C ASN A 57 -1.39 13.86 -16.46
N GLY A 58 -1.85 13.10 -15.46
CA GLY A 58 -2.33 11.74 -15.66
C GLY A 58 -1.22 10.72 -15.99
N ILE A 59 0.03 11.00 -15.65
CA ILE A 59 1.15 10.06 -15.78
C ILE A 59 1.55 9.59 -14.39
N VAL A 60 1.60 8.27 -14.18
CA VAL A 60 2.09 7.65 -12.96
C VAL A 60 3.34 6.82 -13.25
N ASN A 61 4.37 6.98 -12.40
CA ASN A 61 5.60 6.18 -12.44
C ASN A 61 5.99 5.78 -11.02
N TYR A 62 5.66 4.55 -10.64
CA TYR A 62 5.95 4.05 -9.29
C TYR A 62 7.44 3.82 -9.03
N ASP A 63 8.25 3.62 -10.07
CA ASP A 63 9.68 3.38 -9.93
C ASP A 63 10.44 4.65 -9.57
N LEU A 64 9.97 5.80 -10.08
CA LEU A 64 10.51 7.13 -9.80
C LEU A 64 9.84 7.84 -8.62
N ARG A 65 8.97 7.15 -7.86
CA ARG A 65 8.31 7.71 -6.69
C ARG A 65 9.33 8.22 -5.67
N LYS A 66 8.95 9.25 -4.96
CA LYS A 66 9.76 9.80 -3.86
C LYS A 66 9.89 8.74 -2.76
N ARG A 67 11.13 8.45 -2.35
CA ARG A 67 11.42 7.55 -1.22
C ARG A 67 11.70 8.37 0.03
N THR A 68 10.82 8.26 1.02
CA THR A 68 10.81 9.10 2.22
C THR A 68 11.22 8.28 3.44
N LYS A 69 12.50 8.38 3.84
CA LYS A 69 13.05 7.58 4.95
C LYS A 69 12.34 7.79 6.28
N VAL A 70 11.78 8.96 6.54
CA VAL A 70 11.08 9.26 7.80
C VAL A 70 9.94 8.27 8.09
N LEU A 71 9.34 7.67 7.04
CA LEU A 71 8.31 6.63 7.17
C LEU A 71 8.86 5.29 7.70
N GLU A 72 10.18 5.10 7.70
CA GLU A 72 10.86 3.94 8.29
C GLU A 72 11.28 4.18 9.74
N GLU A 73 11.39 5.43 10.17
CA GLU A 73 12.00 5.80 11.45
C GLU A 73 10.99 5.74 12.61
N ASP A 74 9.73 6.14 12.36
CA ASP A 74 8.69 6.25 13.38
C ASP A 74 7.33 5.79 12.86
N PRO A 75 6.67 4.79 13.52
CA PRO A 75 5.31 4.38 13.20
C PRO A 75 4.30 5.54 13.16
N ASN A 76 4.48 6.58 13.98
CA ASN A 76 3.59 7.75 14.01
C ASN A 76 3.61 8.53 12.69
N GLU A 77 4.76 8.66 12.04
CA GLU A 77 4.86 9.28 10.72
C GLU A 77 4.10 8.46 9.67
N GLY A 78 4.11 7.14 9.82
CA GLY A 78 3.30 6.24 9.04
C GLY A 78 1.80 6.47 9.23
N ILE A 79 1.33 6.62 10.46
CA ILE A 79 -0.07 6.93 10.80
C ILE A 79 -0.49 8.26 10.15
N HIS A 80 0.32 9.30 10.29
CA HIS A 80 0.06 10.60 9.67
C HIS A 80 -0.01 10.50 8.14
N ALA A 81 0.84 9.69 7.51
CA ALA A 81 0.85 9.50 6.07
C ALA A 81 -0.42 8.75 5.60
N ILE A 82 -0.88 7.72 6.34
CA ILE A 82 -2.16 7.04 6.07
C ILE A 82 -3.32 8.03 6.18
N ASP A 83 -3.37 8.83 7.24
CA ASP A 83 -4.46 9.79 7.45
C ASP A 83 -4.55 10.80 6.29
N LYS A 84 -3.41 11.27 5.76
CA LYS A 84 -3.39 12.12 4.56
C LYS A 84 -3.99 11.41 3.34
N VAL A 85 -3.60 10.16 3.09
CA VAL A 85 -4.15 9.34 1.99
C VAL A 85 -5.65 9.13 2.16
N LEU A 86 -6.09 8.74 3.36
CA LEU A 86 -7.51 8.53 3.67
C LEU A 86 -8.35 9.79 3.49
N ASN A 87 -7.85 10.94 3.93
CA ASN A 87 -8.54 12.22 3.78
C ASN A 87 -8.74 12.59 2.31
N VAL A 88 -7.72 12.39 1.48
CA VAL A 88 -7.83 12.64 0.04
C VAL A 88 -8.81 11.67 -0.61
N LEU A 89 -8.71 10.37 -0.33
CA LEU A 89 -9.65 9.37 -0.86
C LEU A 89 -11.10 9.69 -0.49
N LYS A 90 -11.37 10.16 0.73
CA LYS A 90 -12.72 10.53 1.19
C LYS A 90 -13.24 11.83 0.56
N ALA A 91 -12.35 12.74 0.19
CA ALA A 91 -12.70 14.04 -0.39
C ALA A 91 -12.80 14.03 -1.92
N MET A 92 -12.25 13.00 -2.58
CA MET A 92 -12.25 12.93 -4.05
C MET A 92 -13.62 12.57 -4.62
N ASP A 93 -13.93 13.15 -5.79
CA ASP A 93 -15.06 12.72 -6.61
C ASP A 93 -14.66 11.54 -7.50
N PHE A 94 -15.38 10.44 -7.36
CA PHE A 94 -15.21 9.21 -8.14
C PHE A 94 -16.32 9.01 -9.20
N SER A 95 -16.98 10.08 -9.63
CA SER A 95 -18.00 10.04 -10.69
C SER A 95 -17.37 9.74 -12.06
N GLU A 96 -16.15 10.22 -12.30
CA GLU A 96 -15.42 10.08 -13.56
C GLU A 96 -14.13 9.28 -13.39
N ASN A 97 -13.89 8.33 -14.30
CA ASN A 97 -12.64 7.57 -14.39
C ASN A 97 -11.69 8.24 -15.38
N LYS A 98 -10.80 9.07 -14.90
CA LYS A 98 -9.86 9.84 -15.72
C LYS A 98 -8.85 8.94 -16.42
N ALA A 99 -8.51 9.28 -17.67
CA ALA A 99 -7.43 8.63 -18.40
C ALA A 99 -6.09 8.89 -17.70
N PHE A 100 -5.32 7.81 -17.52
CA PHE A 100 -3.95 7.83 -17.02
C PHE A 100 -3.05 7.09 -17.99
N ARG A 101 -1.74 7.35 -17.90
CA ARG A 101 -0.70 6.53 -18.51
C ARG A 101 0.29 6.08 -17.46
N PHE A 102 0.57 4.81 -17.44
CA PHE A 102 1.62 4.23 -16.60
C PHE A 102 2.95 4.28 -17.35
N CYS A 103 4.00 4.77 -16.71
CA CYS A 103 5.37 4.72 -17.21
C CYS A 103 6.12 3.63 -16.44
N GLY A 104 6.48 2.55 -17.12
CA GLY A 104 7.11 1.36 -16.51
C GLY A 104 8.54 1.11 -16.94
N ASP A 105 9.17 2.04 -17.66
CA ASP A 105 10.56 1.91 -18.08
C ASP A 105 11.49 2.75 -17.21
N VAL A 106 12.13 2.07 -16.24
CA VAL A 106 13.13 2.69 -15.35
C VAL A 106 14.43 3.00 -16.09
N THR A 107 14.73 2.26 -17.17
CA THR A 107 15.98 2.40 -17.93
C THR A 107 15.93 3.53 -18.92
N GLN A 108 14.73 3.99 -19.27
CA GLN A 108 14.46 5.00 -20.31
C GLN A 108 15.00 4.59 -21.71
N GLU A 109 15.19 3.29 -21.93
CA GLU A 109 15.67 2.76 -23.22
C GLU A 109 14.54 2.61 -24.24
N ASN A 110 13.29 2.55 -23.80
CA ASN A 110 12.12 2.46 -24.65
C ASN A 110 11.78 3.83 -25.27
N LYS A 111 11.47 3.83 -26.57
CA LYS A 111 11.01 5.04 -27.28
C LYS A 111 9.60 5.47 -26.85
N ASP A 112 8.79 4.54 -26.35
CA ASP A 112 7.45 4.79 -25.81
C ASP A 112 7.25 3.91 -24.55
N PRO A 113 7.69 4.38 -23.37
CA PRO A 113 7.59 3.62 -22.11
C PRO A 113 6.18 3.66 -21.51
N PHE A 114 5.20 4.24 -22.21
CA PHE A 114 3.88 4.48 -21.67
C PHE A 114 2.89 3.37 -22.04
N ILE A 115 2.08 2.99 -21.04
CA ILE A 115 0.96 2.06 -21.18
C ILE A 115 -0.31 2.81 -20.81
N ASP A 116 -1.33 2.75 -21.65
CA ASP A 116 -2.63 3.36 -21.35
C ASP A 116 -3.25 2.72 -20.12
N SER A 117 -3.73 3.56 -19.23
CA SER A 117 -4.35 3.16 -17.97
C SER A 117 -5.47 4.14 -17.60
N THR A 118 -6.06 3.94 -16.44
CA THR A 118 -7.05 4.86 -15.88
C THR A 118 -6.79 5.05 -14.39
N PHE A 119 -7.24 6.18 -13.85
CA PHE A 119 -7.10 6.48 -12.43
C PHE A 119 -7.68 5.38 -11.53
N PHE A 120 -8.85 4.82 -11.87
CA PHE A 120 -9.44 3.74 -11.08
C PHE A 120 -8.61 2.45 -11.14
N ARG A 121 -8.05 2.13 -12.30
CA ARG A 121 -7.15 0.97 -12.45
C ARG A 121 -5.91 1.13 -11.58
N GLU A 122 -5.30 2.31 -11.56
CA GLU A 122 -4.13 2.58 -10.74
C GLU A 122 -4.45 2.54 -9.23
N LEU A 123 -5.60 3.04 -8.81
CA LEU A 123 -6.03 2.88 -7.42
C LEU A 123 -6.25 1.41 -7.04
N ILE A 124 -6.91 0.60 -7.91
CA ILE A 124 -7.07 -0.83 -7.65
C ILE A 124 -5.70 -1.50 -7.52
N TYR A 125 -4.74 -1.13 -8.37
CA TYR A 125 -3.36 -1.62 -8.26
C TYR A 125 -2.72 -1.27 -6.91
N CYS A 126 -2.86 -0.03 -6.43
CA CYS A 126 -2.38 0.35 -5.11
C CYS A 126 -2.99 -0.51 -4.00
N MET A 127 -4.27 -0.84 -4.10
CA MET A 127 -4.97 -1.70 -3.12
C MET A 127 -4.47 -3.14 -3.16
N ASP A 128 -4.37 -3.75 -4.34
CA ASP A 128 -3.89 -5.12 -4.50
C ASP A 128 -2.43 -5.23 -4.04
N HIS A 129 -1.63 -4.22 -4.35
CA HIS A 129 -0.23 -4.11 -3.90
C HIS A 129 -0.13 -3.95 -2.37
N CYS A 130 -1.03 -3.17 -1.77
CA CYS A 130 -1.16 -3.06 -0.32
C CYS A 130 -1.44 -4.42 0.31
N ILE A 131 -2.42 -5.18 -0.18
CA ILE A 131 -2.77 -6.51 0.33
C ILE A 131 -1.58 -7.48 0.18
N HIS A 132 -0.86 -7.42 -0.94
CA HIS A 132 0.35 -8.21 -1.15
C HIS A 132 1.41 -7.92 -0.06
N HIS A 133 1.72 -6.65 0.18
CA HIS A 133 2.68 -6.28 1.21
C HIS A 133 2.17 -6.52 2.64
N GLN A 134 0.87 -6.43 2.90
CA GLN A 134 0.28 -6.88 4.17
C GLN A 134 0.56 -8.36 4.42
N SER A 135 0.52 -9.21 3.38
CA SER A 135 0.86 -10.63 3.51
C SER A 135 2.33 -10.83 3.91
N LEU A 136 3.25 -10.01 3.39
CA LEU A 136 4.66 -10.04 3.78
C LEU A 136 4.86 -9.53 5.22
N ILE A 137 4.20 -8.44 5.59
CA ILE A 137 4.18 -7.92 6.97
C ILE A 137 3.66 -9.00 7.95
N LYS A 138 2.62 -9.75 7.57
CA LYS A 138 2.11 -10.86 8.38
C LYS A 138 3.19 -11.93 8.64
N ILE A 139 4.03 -12.25 7.65
CA ILE A 139 5.15 -13.18 7.82
C ILE A 139 6.14 -12.64 8.86
N ALA A 140 6.48 -11.34 8.78
CA ALA A 140 7.36 -10.69 9.75
C ALA A 140 6.76 -10.70 11.17
N LEU A 141 5.46 -10.45 11.30
CA LEU A 141 4.77 -10.51 12.59
C LEU A 141 4.75 -11.93 13.18
N ILE A 142 4.60 -12.97 12.35
CA ILE A 142 4.70 -14.37 12.79
C ILE A 142 6.11 -14.66 13.31
N GLU A 143 7.16 -14.27 12.57
CA GLU A 143 8.57 -14.46 12.98
C GLU A 143 8.87 -13.76 14.32
N GLN A 144 8.22 -12.62 14.56
CA GLN A 144 8.37 -11.84 15.79
C GLN A 144 7.44 -12.25 16.93
N ASN A 145 6.56 -13.24 16.75
CA ASN A 145 5.47 -13.63 17.68
C ASN A 145 4.44 -12.51 17.96
N LEU A 146 4.22 -11.62 16.98
CA LEU A 146 3.33 -10.46 17.06
C LEU A 146 2.06 -10.60 16.21
N VAL A 147 1.76 -11.80 15.68
CA VAL A 147 0.60 -12.02 14.79
C VAL A 147 -0.75 -11.72 15.47
N HIS A 148 -0.78 -11.69 16.80
CA HIS A 148 -1.96 -11.33 17.59
C HIS A 148 -2.37 -9.85 17.46
N LEU A 149 -1.50 -8.98 16.89
CA LEU A 149 -1.78 -7.57 16.63
C LEU A 149 -2.63 -7.34 15.38
N ILE A 150 -2.92 -8.37 14.60
CA ILE A 150 -3.68 -8.28 13.36
C ILE A 150 -4.83 -9.27 13.32
N ASP A 151 -5.88 -8.92 12.56
CA ASP A 151 -6.99 -9.82 12.29
C ASP A 151 -6.58 -10.98 11.35
N ALA A 152 -7.34 -12.07 11.39
CA ALA A 152 -7.12 -13.24 10.54
C ALA A 152 -7.14 -12.90 9.04
N ASP A 153 -7.94 -11.90 8.65
CA ASP A 153 -8.15 -11.45 7.27
C ASP A 153 -7.06 -10.49 6.77
N PHE A 154 -6.13 -10.05 7.63
CA PHE A 154 -5.04 -9.16 7.26
C PHE A 154 -4.16 -9.78 6.16
N GLY A 155 -3.96 -9.06 5.07
CA GLY A 155 -3.20 -9.52 3.91
C GLY A 155 -3.89 -10.59 3.06
N VAL A 156 -5.21 -10.78 3.21
CA VAL A 156 -6.01 -11.71 2.39
C VAL A 156 -6.82 -10.94 1.37
N ALA A 157 -6.72 -11.32 0.10
CA ALA A 157 -7.49 -10.69 -0.98
C ALA A 157 -9.01 -10.81 -0.73
N PHE A 158 -9.75 -9.74 -1.02
CA PHE A 158 -11.21 -9.69 -0.81
C PHE A 158 -11.95 -10.78 -1.58
N SER A 159 -11.49 -11.14 -2.77
CA SER A 159 -12.04 -12.27 -3.56
C SER A 159 -11.89 -13.60 -2.82
N THR A 160 -10.76 -13.82 -2.15
CA THR A 160 -10.51 -15.01 -1.32
C THR A 160 -11.43 -15.03 -0.10
N LEU A 161 -11.61 -13.88 0.58
CA LEU A 161 -12.53 -13.76 1.71
C LEU A 161 -13.98 -14.03 1.27
N ALA A 162 -14.40 -13.50 0.13
CA ALA A 162 -15.72 -13.74 -0.44
C ALA A 162 -15.93 -15.22 -0.81
N TYR A 163 -14.90 -15.88 -1.34
CA TYR A 163 -14.96 -17.31 -1.64
C TYR A 163 -15.11 -18.15 -0.37
N ARG A 164 -14.28 -17.88 0.66
CA ARG A 164 -14.35 -18.59 1.94
C ARG A 164 -15.73 -18.51 2.60
N LYS A 165 -16.40 -17.34 2.54
CA LYS A 165 -17.76 -17.15 3.08
C LYS A 165 -18.84 -17.94 2.34
N LYS A 166 -18.60 -18.35 1.09
CA LYS A 166 -19.56 -19.17 0.31
C LYS A 166 -19.38 -20.67 0.56
N CYS A 167 -18.25 -21.08 1.12
CA CYS A 167 -17.92 -22.49 1.38
C CYS A 167 -18.28 -22.94 2.81
N VAL A 168 -18.85 -22.03 3.59
CA VAL A 168 -19.38 -22.28 4.94
C VAL A 168 -20.90 -22.21 4.89
#